data_7a1b4f227592abe8040a2547130d2077
#
_entry.id   7a1b4f227592abe8040a2547130d2077
#
_cell.length_a   1.000
_cell.length_b   1.000
_cell.length_c   1.000
_cell.angle_alpha   90.00
_cell.angle_beta   90.00
_cell.angle_gamma   90.00
#
_symmetry.space_group_name_H-M   'P 1'
#
loop_
_entity.id
_entity.type
_entity.pdbx_description
1 polymer ?
#
loop_
_entity_poly.entity_id
_entity_poly.type
_entity_poly.pdbx_seq_one_letter_code
_entity_poly.pdbx_strand_id
1 'polypeptide(L)'
;MSDQAAPQSPIVANSPAASQMSPSQMSPSQMSDCQTRQLLIGLGLATWMEFYTYDAVNLVLPDMAGSFGISQDEASWFLTTYASALFLGVPVSIWLAAHVGHLRYIIGSSVLFAIASFGCATSHDVQTMLFWRAIEGFAGAGLTMWWRASVYLLIPRQNRSKSLMRISVMLYLGTAAGLLYSGYVTDNLDWRFIFLPNAVVVPAALWLLRRNFPNLPSSASQRVAGVDKAGIALLAVAVISAQIVMSRGEIDDWFGSPQIQALSWIAAGALLLFVGWQLSSRNAVRLLRLDLVLDRNMLAAILFGLFAGIILSGSIYALPEFLRHVDPRELNASNTGRVMCAYALTAAAIRPLVTWSIGKLGQRKVLSFALVMLIASMLLMARLVTTGTPQVYFAVPLILYAFCLAPLLSSVAGGTVARLPPEAQLDAVSIYMTFRQFGASLGVTIVTVVLDWREELHSSRLFEHLRATGSGLVQWLNTAAGTVTQRGGVSPAQAHEMALKLLGEASARQAATLAYADAFLFMAAIGFVALCLVPLMSPTPVVKK
;
A
#
# COMPACT_ATOMS: atom_id res chain seq x y z
N MET A 1 -78.01 -8.24 0.34
CA MET A 1 -77.70 -8.22 1.79
C MET A 1 -76.60 -9.20 2.01
N SER A 2 -75.38 -8.73 2.15
CA SER A 2 -74.26 -9.33 2.87
C SER A 2 -73.00 -8.41 2.67
N ASP A 3 -72.77 -7.63 3.72
CA ASP A 3 -71.61 -6.80 3.92
C ASP A 3 -70.31 -7.66 3.87
N GLN A 4 -69.38 -7.31 3.04
CA GLN A 4 -67.98 -7.75 3.18
C GLN A 4 -67.10 -6.57 3.61
N ALA A 5 -66.74 -6.57 4.89
CA ALA A 5 -65.84 -5.65 5.49
C ALA A 5 -64.41 -5.88 4.92
N ALA A 6 -63.73 -4.82 4.49
CA ALA A 6 -62.32 -4.80 4.09
C ALA A 6 -61.41 -5.02 5.32
N PRO A 7 -60.30 -5.76 5.20
CA PRO A 7 -59.35 -5.94 6.30
C PRO A 7 -58.54 -4.66 6.54
N GLN A 8 -58.64 -4.14 7.76
CA GLN A 8 -57.80 -3.04 8.27
C GLN A 8 -56.34 -3.47 8.32
N SER A 9 -55.45 -2.67 7.72
CA SER A 9 -54.00 -2.78 7.87
C SER A 9 -53.58 -2.59 9.33
N PRO A 10 -52.68 -3.39 9.90
CA PRO A 10 -52.25 -3.20 11.27
C PRO A 10 -51.36 -1.94 11.36
N ILE A 11 -51.77 -1.05 12.24
CA ILE A 11 -51.02 0.10 12.73
C ILE A 11 -49.71 -0.45 13.33
N VAL A 12 -48.56 -0.15 12.71
CA VAL A 12 -47.26 -0.43 13.28
C VAL A 12 -47.09 0.45 14.52
N ALA A 13 -47.38 -0.10 15.67
CA ALA A 13 -47.09 0.52 16.95
C ALA A 13 -45.57 0.71 17.07
N ASN A 14 -45.12 1.95 17.22
CA ASN A 14 -43.77 2.30 17.64
C ASN A 14 -43.51 1.66 19.01
N SER A 15 -42.86 0.50 19.01
CA SER A 15 -42.49 -0.20 20.24
C SER A 15 -41.27 0.47 20.87
N PRO A 16 -41.37 0.96 22.11
CA PRO A 16 -40.22 1.57 22.84
C PRO A 16 -39.16 0.57 23.26
N ALA A 17 -39.28 -0.71 22.88
CA ALA A 17 -38.33 -1.78 23.22
C ALA A 17 -37.01 -1.74 22.47
N ALA A 18 -36.88 -0.98 21.38
CA ALA A 18 -35.65 -0.94 20.59
C ALA A 18 -34.48 -0.17 21.27
N SER A 19 -34.78 0.69 22.26
CA SER A 19 -33.76 1.50 22.96
C SER A 19 -33.08 0.79 24.14
N GLN A 20 -33.51 -0.41 24.53
CA GLN A 20 -32.98 -1.16 25.68
C GLN A 20 -32.23 -2.46 25.30
N MET A 21 -32.21 -2.84 24.04
CA MET A 21 -31.42 -4.02 23.62
C MET A 21 -29.93 -3.72 23.65
N SER A 22 -29.15 -4.61 24.27
CA SER A 22 -27.69 -4.52 24.20
C SER A 22 -27.24 -4.65 22.74
N PRO A 23 -26.16 -3.94 22.33
CA PRO A 23 -25.66 -3.99 20.93
C PRO A 23 -25.39 -5.40 20.42
N SER A 24 -25.11 -6.33 21.33
CA SER A 24 -24.89 -7.75 21.05
C SER A 24 -26.13 -8.53 20.60
N GLN A 25 -27.33 -7.96 20.71
CA GLN A 25 -28.59 -8.61 20.34
C GLN A 25 -29.23 -8.02 19.08
N MET A 26 -28.66 -6.92 18.53
CA MET A 26 -29.19 -6.26 17.35
C MET A 26 -28.80 -6.93 16.04
N SER A 27 -29.75 -7.10 15.12
CA SER A 27 -29.45 -7.45 13.73
C SER A 27 -28.86 -6.22 13.00
N PRO A 28 -28.04 -6.41 11.94
CA PRO A 28 -27.45 -5.29 11.16
C PRO A 28 -28.47 -4.27 10.64
N SER A 29 -29.70 -4.70 10.41
CA SER A 29 -30.81 -3.84 9.93
C SER A 29 -31.42 -2.93 11.00
N GLN A 30 -31.07 -3.13 12.28
CA GLN A 30 -31.64 -2.41 13.43
C GLN A 30 -30.67 -1.36 14.01
N MET A 31 -29.50 -1.17 13.42
CA MET A 31 -28.52 -0.19 13.90
C MET A 31 -29.02 1.24 13.68
N SER A 32 -28.94 2.07 14.73
CA SER A 32 -29.20 3.51 14.61
C SER A 32 -28.08 4.19 13.77
N ASP A 33 -28.41 5.35 13.20
CA ASP A 33 -27.42 6.15 12.45
C ASP A 33 -26.21 6.53 13.31
N CYS A 34 -26.39 6.78 14.59
CA CYS A 34 -25.33 7.08 15.54
C CYS A 34 -24.39 5.87 15.74
N GLN A 35 -24.95 4.69 15.97
CA GLN A 35 -24.20 3.44 16.11
C GLN A 35 -23.43 3.09 14.84
N THR A 36 -24.06 3.25 13.68
CA THR A 36 -23.42 3.05 12.38
C THR A 36 -22.22 4.00 12.21
N ARG A 37 -22.37 5.28 12.58
CA ARG A 37 -21.29 6.27 12.52
C ARG A 37 -20.14 5.90 13.45
N GLN A 38 -20.42 5.52 14.70
CA GLN A 38 -19.40 5.11 15.67
C GLN A 38 -18.68 3.83 15.24
N LEU A 39 -19.38 2.85 14.67
CA LEU A 39 -18.79 1.66 14.08
C LEU A 39 -17.82 2.00 12.94
N LEU A 40 -18.22 2.87 12.01
CA LEU A 40 -17.37 3.30 10.90
C LEU A 40 -16.13 4.04 11.39
N ILE A 41 -16.23 4.84 12.46
CA ILE A 41 -15.08 5.49 13.08
C ILE A 41 -14.16 4.44 13.72
N GLY A 42 -14.69 3.46 14.44
CA GLY A 42 -13.91 2.39 15.05
C GLY A 42 -13.15 1.55 14.01
N LEU A 43 -13.81 1.17 12.90
CA LEU A 43 -13.18 0.47 11.78
C LEU A 43 -12.12 1.35 11.10
N GLY A 44 -12.41 2.63 10.91
CA GLY A 44 -11.48 3.59 10.33
C GLY A 44 -10.23 3.78 11.19
N LEU A 45 -10.36 3.92 12.51
CA LEU A 45 -9.23 4.04 13.44
C LEU A 45 -8.39 2.75 13.48
N ALA A 46 -9.02 1.57 13.50
CA ALA A 46 -8.30 0.31 13.46
C ALA A 46 -7.44 0.17 12.20
N THR A 47 -7.95 0.59 11.04
CA THR A 47 -7.20 0.52 9.79
C THR A 47 -6.25 1.71 9.59
N TRP A 48 -6.55 2.85 10.21
CA TRP A 48 -5.70 4.04 10.20
C TRP A 48 -4.27 3.72 10.64
N MET A 49 -4.11 2.86 11.64
CA MET A 49 -2.80 2.43 12.17
C MET A 49 -1.93 1.79 11.10
N GLU A 50 -2.50 0.93 10.27
CA GLU A 50 -1.77 0.24 9.20
C GLU A 50 -1.28 1.23 8.14
N PHE A 51 -2.17 2.11 7.65
CA PHE A 51 -1.80 3.14 6.65
C PHE A 51 -0.80 4.15 7.22
N TYR A 52 -1.00 4.58 8.46
CA TYR A 52 -0.08 5.45 9.18
C TYR A 52 1.32 4.83 9.27
N THR A 53 1.42 3.60 9.80
CA THR A 53 2.71 2.95 10.07
C THR A 53 3.45 2.59 8.78
N TYR A 54 2.72 2.17 7.74
CA TYR A 54 3.33 1.83 6.44
C TYR A 54 4.09 3.01 5.84
N ASP A 55 3.43 4.17 5.75
CA ASP A 55 4.03 5.37 5.19
C ASP A 55 5.09 6.00 6.12
N ALA A 56 4.88 5.92 7.44
CA ALA A 56 5.84 6.40 8.44
C ALA A 56 7.17 5.66 8.34
N VAL A 57 7.15 4.31 8.31
CA VAL A 57 8.36 3.50 8.22
C VAL A 57 9.08 3.70 6.88
N ASN A 58 8.32 3.82 5.77
CA ASN A 58 8.91 4.09 4.46
C ASN A 58 9.70 5.42 4.44
N LEU A 59 9.16 6.47 5.07
CA LEU A 59 9.82 7.77 5.14
C LEU A 59 11.12 7.76 5.96
N VAL A 60 11.16 7.01 7.06
CA VAL A 60 12.28 7.01 8.02
C VAL A 60 13.25 5.85 7.82
N LEU A 61 13.09 5.07 6.75
CA LEU A 61 13.92 3.92 6.46
C LEU A 61 15.43 4.24 6.48
N PRO A 62 15.90 5.37 5.89
CA PRO A 62 17.30 5.76 5.95
C PRO A 62 17.83 5.99 7.37
N ASP A 63 17.01 6.59 8.24
CA ASP A 63 17.39 6.84 9.64
C ASP A 63 17.46 5.53 10.43
N MET A 64 16.58 4.58 10.12
CA MET A 64 16.63 3.23 10.67
C MET A 64 17.92 2.52 10.24
N ALA A 65 18.26 2.56 8.94
CA ALA A 65 19.50 2.00 8.42
C ALA A 65 20.73 2.55 9.17
N GLY A 66 20.82 3.87 9.31
CA GLY A 66 21.86 4.52 10.08
C GLY A 66 21.92 4.09 11.55
N SER A 67 20.78 3.96 12.22
CA SER A 67 20.69 3.55 13.62
C SER A 67 21.13 2.11 13.86
N PHE A 68 20.88 1.20 12.92
CA PHE A 68 21.31 -0.19 13.01
C PHE A 68 22.69 -0.42 12.42
N GLY A 69 23.31 0.58 11.77
CA GLY A 69 24.63 0.48 11.13
C GLY A 69 24.63 -0.47 9.92
N ILE A 70 23.52 -0.52 9.19
CA ILE A 70 23.31 -1.40 8.03
C ILE A 70 23.17 -0.59 6.74
N SER A 71 23.35 -1.25 5.60
CA SER A 71 23.11 -0.63 4.30
C SER A 71 21.62 -0.36 4.05
N GLN A 72 21.32 0.49 3.06
CA GLN A 72 19.93 0.74 2.62
C GLN A 72 19.26 -0.55 2.11
N ASP A 73 20.03 -1.38 1.39
CA ASP A 73 19.55 -2.66 0.87
C ASP A 73 19.15 -3.61 1.99
N GLU A 74 19.95 -3.66 3.07
CA GLU A 74 19.60 -4.44 4.26
C GLU A 74 18.38 -3.86 4.99
N ALA A 75 18.25 -2.53 5.08
CA ALA A 75 17.10 -1.88 5.69
C ALA A 75 15.80 -2.12 4.88
N SER A 76 15.87 -2.29 3.56
CA SER A 76 14.71 -2.62 2.72
C SER A 76 14.01 -3.90 3.15
N TRP A 77 14.71 -4.82 3.85
CA TRP A 77 14.12 -6.02 4.43
C TRP A 77 13.03 -5.72 5.45
N PHE A 78 13.06 -4.56 6.13
CA PHE A 78 11.98 -4.18 7.05
C PHE A 78 10.65 -3.97 6.33
N LEU A 79 10.69 -3.40 5.11
CA LEU A 79 9.51 -3.24 4.26
C LEU A 79 9.10 -4.56 3.61
N THR A 80 10.06 -5.31 3.09
CA THR A 80 9.85 -6.60 2.42
C THR A 80 9.22 -7.63 3.35
N THR A 81 9.71 -7.75 4.58
CA THR A 81 9.18 -8.68 5.59
C THR A 81 7.75 -8.33 5.97
N TYR A 82 7.47 -7.04 6.18
CA TYR A 82 6.11 -6.56 6.43
C TYR A 82 5.18 -6.87 5.25
N ALA A 83 5.58 -6.54 4.02
CA ALA A 83 4.78 -6.75 2.81
C ALA A 83 4.49 -8.23 2.56
N SER A 84 5.49 -9.12 2.76
CA SER A 84 5.34 -10.57 2.63
C SER A 84 4.32 -11.14 3.62
N ALA A 85 4.45 -10.73 4.88
CA ALA A 85 3.55 -11.16 5.93
C ALA A 85 2.11 -10.63 5.73
N LEU A 86 1.97 -9.39 5.26
CA LEU A 86 0.69 -8.79 4.88
C LEU A 86 0.07 -9.53 3.69
N PHE A 87 0.85 -9.85 2.66
CA PHE A 87 0.38 -10.58 1.49
C PHE A 87 -0.17 -11.96 1.88
N LEU A 88 0.57 -12.72 2.70
CA LEU A 88 0.12 -14.01 3.22
C LEU A 88 -1.11 -13.88 4.13
N GLY A 89 -1.13 -12.86 4.96
CA GLY A 89 -2.19 -12.63 5.94
C GLY A 89 -3.55 -12.32 5.31
N VAL A 90 -3.61 -11.68 4.13
CA VAL A 90 -4.88 -11.30 3.47
C VAL A 90 -5.80 -12.50 3.21
N PRO A 91 -5.40 -13.56 2.50
CA PRO A 91 -6.28 -14.73 2.29
C PRO A 91 -6.56 -15.50 3.59
N VAL A 92 -5.57 -15.59 4.48
CA VAL A 92 -5.71 -16.27 5.78
C VAL A 92 -6.70 -15.54 6.69
N SER A 93 -6.80 -14.22 6.57
CA SER A 93 -7.67 -13.38 7.41
C SER A 93 -9.16 -13.75 7.31
N ILE A 94 -9.63 -14.14 6.13
CA ILE A 94 -11.03 -14.54 5.93
C ILE A 94 -11.33 -15.83 6.68
N TRP A 95 -10.47 -16.81 6.51
CA TRP A 95 -10.62 -18.09 7.19
C TRP A 95 -10.55 -17.91 8.71
N LEU A 96 -9.56 -17.19 9.22
CA LEU A 96 -9.36 -16.97 10.64
C LEU A 96 -10.55 -16.23 11.28
N ALA A 97 -11.06 -15.20 10.61
CA ALA A 97 -12.23 -14.47 11.08
C ALA A 97 -13.53 -15.29 11.05
N ALA A 98 -13.66 -16.23 10.11
CA ALA A 98 -14.79 -17.17 10.09
C ALA A 98 -14.78 -18.14 11.29
N HIS A 99 -13.60 -18.52 11.79
CA HIS A 99 -13.44 -19.42 12.93
C HIS A 99 -13.52 -18.71 14.28
N VAL A 100 -12.79 -17.63 14.45
CA VAL A 100 -12.70 -16.89 15.71
C VAL A 100 -13.90 -15.96 15.94
N GLY A 101 -14.56 -15.59 14.85
CA GLY A 101 -15.61 -14.56 14.81
C GLY A 101 -15.08 -13.20 14.42
N HIS A 102 -15.84 -12.48 13.62
CA HIS A 102 -15.41 -11.24 12.94
C HIS A 102 -14.93 -10.16 13.92
N LEU A 103 -15.69 -9.86 14.95
CA LEU A 103 -15.33 -8.86 15.95
C LEU A 103 -14.06 -9.25 16.72
N ARG A 104 -14.00 -10.51 17.18
CA ARG A 104 -12.83 -11.01 17.93
C ARG A 104 -11.57 -10.97 17.08
N TYR A 105 -11.70 -11.28 15.79
CA TYR A 105 -10.59 -11.24 14.85
C TYR A 105 -10.07 -9.80 14.64
N ILE A 106 -10.95 -8.83 14.39
CA ILE A 106 -10.55 -7.41 14.23
C ILE A 106 -9.88 -6.88 15.51
N ILE A 107 -10.45 -7.20 16.67
CA ILE A 107 -9.86 -6.82 17.97
C ILE A 107 -8.49 -7.46 18.15
N GLY A 108 -8.39 -8.78 17.91
CA GLY A 108 -7.13 -9.52 18.01
C GLY A 108 -6.05 -8.98 17.07
N SER A 109 -6.39 -8.70 15.81
CA SER A 109 -5.48 -8.08 14.84
C SER A 109 -5.03 -6.68 15.28
N SER A 110 -5.95 -5.84 15.79
CA SER A 110 -5.58 -4.51 16.29
C SER A 110 -4.63 -4.56 17.48
N VAL A 111 -4.89 -5.46 18.43
CA VAL A 111 -4.02 -5.64 19.62
C VAL A 111 -2.66 -6.21 19.21
N LEU A 112 -2.66 -7.23 18.33
CA LEU A 112 -1.41 -7.84 17.84
C LEU A 112 -0.57 -6.82 17.06
N PHE A 113 -1.22 -5.98 16.24
CA PHE A 113 -0.55 -4.89 15.52
C PHE A 113 0.12 -3.91 16.49
N ALA A 114 -0.59 -3.48 17.55
CA ALA A 114 -0.03 -2.58 18.54
C ALA A 114 1.12 -3.19 19.33
N ILE A 115 1.02 -4.47 19.69
CA ILE A 115 2.11 -5.20 20.37
C ILE A 115 3.33 -5.29 19.45
N ALA A 116 3.13 -5.62 18.18
CA ALA A 116 4.21 -5.68 17.20
C ALA A 116 4.84 -4.31 16.95
N SER A 117 4.04 -3.24 16.85
CA SER A 117 4.53 -1.85 16.74
C SER A 117 5.39 -1.48 17.96
N PHE A 118 4.96 -1.83 19.18
CA PHE A 118 5.76 -1.64 20.38
C PHE A 118 7.05 -2.45 20.32
N GLY A 119 7.00 -3.70 19.85
CA GLY A 119 8.17 -4.53 19.62
C GLY A 119 9.16 -3.90 18.63
N CYS A 120 8.66 -3.32 17.52
CA CYS A 120 9.50 -2.56 16.58
C CYS A 120 10.17 -1.35 17.25
N ALA A 121 9.43 -0.60 18.07
CA ALA A 121 9.96 0.55 18.79
C ALA A 121 11.10 0.19 19.76
N THR A 122 11.05 -1.00 20.35
CA THR A 122 12.04 -1.48 21.35
C THR A 122 13.12 -2.37 20.76
N SER A 123 13.15 -2.57 19.43
CA SER A 123 14.15 -3.40 18.76
C SER A 123 15.52 -2.70 18.75
N HIS A 124 16.56 -3.45 19.11
CA HIS A 124 17.95 -3.00 19.11
C HIS A 124 18.83 -3.71 18.08
N ASP A 125 18.32 -4.74 17.44
CA ASP A 125 18.99 -5.53 16.39
C ASP A 125 18.05 -5.79 15.20
N VAL A 126 18.64 -6.07 14.04
CA VAL A 126 17.95 -6.29 12.78
C VAL A 126 17.00 -7.48 12.86
N GLN A 127 17.41 -8.59 13.50
CA GLN A 127 16.60 -9.82 13.54
C GLN A 127 15.33 -9.61 14.36
N THR A 128 15.44 -8.97 15.52
CA THR A 128 14.28 -8.61 16.35
C THR A 128 13.34 -7.66 15.60
N MET A 129 13.89 -6.69 14.87
CA MET A 129 13.10 -5.78 14.04
C MET A 129 12.34 -6.54 12.95
N LEU A 130 13.00 -7.42 12.20
CA LEU A 130 12.36 -8.25 11.17
C LEU A 130 11.26 -9.15 11.73
N PHE A 131 11.50 -9.75 12.90
CA PHE A 131 10.49 -10.57 13.58
C PHE A 131 9.21 -9.78 13.89
N TRP A 132 9.35 -8.59 14.49
CA TRP A 132 8.21 -7.75 14.80
C TRP A 132 7.53 -7.19 13.56
N ARG A 133 8.30 -6.85 12.51
CA ARG A 133 7.76 -6.43 11.21
C ARG A 133 6.92 -7.53 10.55
N ALA A 134 7.33 -8.80 10.66
CA ALA A 134 6.53 -9.92 10.16
C ALA A 134 5.18 -10.05 10.91
N ILE A 135 5.20 -9.94 12.24
CA ILE A 135 3.97 -10.00 13.06
C ILE A 135 3.07 -8.80 12.75
N GLU A 136 3.63 -7.61 12.62
CA GLU A 136 2.92 -6.38 12.32
C GLU A 136 2.26 -6.44 10.94
N GLY A 137 2.96 -6.94 9.92
CA GLY A 137 2.42 -7.15 8.57
C GLY A 137 1.27 -8.16 8.56
N PHE A 138 1.42 -9.29 9.25
CA PHE A 138 0.36 -10.30 9.35
C PHE A 138 -0.89 -9.75 10.06
N ALA A 139 -0.71 -9.00 11.14
CA ALA A 139 -1.82 -8.34 11.83
C ALA A 139 -2.46 -7.25 10.97
N GLY A 140 -1.65 -6.46 10.25
CA GLY A 140 -2.09 -5.44 9.31
C GLY A 140 -2.97 -5.97 8.19
N ALA A 141 -2.72 -7.19 7.72
CA ALA A 141 -3.58 -7.86 6.73
C ALA A 141 -5.04 -7.98 7.20
N GLY A 142 -5.22 -8.31 8.47
CA GLY A 142 -6.55 -8.32 9.09
C GLY A 142 -7.22 -6.95 9.06
N LEU A 143 -6.49 -5.89 9.35
CA LEU A 143 -7.02 -4.53 9.38
C LEU A 143 -7.36 -4.06 7.96
N THR A 144 -6.44 -4.22 7.01
CA THR A 144 -6.62 -3.82 5.61
C THR A 144 -7.80 -4.52 4.92
N MET A 145 -8.04 -5.79 5.22
CA MET A 145 -9.12 -6.57 4.63
C MET A 145 -10.47 -6.26 5.27
N TRP A 146 -10.52 -6.25 6.61
CA TRP A 146 -11.79 -6.34 7.33
C TRP A 146 -12.60 -5.05 7.41
N TRP A 147 -12.01 -3.87 7.23
CA TRP A 147 -12.84 -2.66 7.14
C TRP A 147 -13.77 -2.67 5.92
N ARG A 148 -13.28 -3.17 4.76
CA ARG A 148 -14.10 -3.32 3.56
C ARG A 148 -15.12 -4.43 3.73
N ALA A 149 -14.67 -5.58 4.20
CA ALA A 149 -15.54 -6.73 4.47
C ALA A 149 -16.68 -6.36 5.43
N SER A 150 -16.39 -5.63 6.52
CA SER A 150 -17.40 -5.18 7.47
C SER A 150 -18.44 -4.25 6.83
N VAL A 151 -18.03 -3.35 5.93
CA VAL A 151 -18.99 -2.50 5.21
C VAL A 151 -19.90 -3.32 4.29
N TYR A 152 -19.37 -4.34 3.60
CA TYR A 152 -20.18 -5.22 2.76
C TYR A 152 -21.13 -6.09 3.58
N LEU A 153 -20.72 -6.54 4.76
CA LEU A 153 -21.53 -7.39 5.64
C LEU A 153 -22.60 -6.64 6.42
N LEU A 154 -22.25 -5.45 6.95
CA LEU A 154 -23.06 -4.74 7.95
C LEU A 154 -23.89 -3.60 7.39
N ILE A 155 -23.45 -3.00 6.27
CA ILE A 155 -24.06 -1.77 5.76
C ILE A 155 -24.99 -2.08 4.57
N PRO A 156 -26.23 -1.56 4.58
CA PRO A 156 -27.18 -1.70 3.46
C PRO A 156 -26.56 -1.20 2.14
N ARG A 157 -26.89 -1.85 1.03
CA ARG A 157 -26.29 -1.59 -0.31
C ARG A 157 -26.29 -0.11 -0.68
N GLN A 158 -27.39 0.61 -0.39
CA GLN A 158 -27.55 2.03 -0.69
C GLN A 158 -26.56 2.95 0.03
N ASN A 159 -26.08 2.56 1.22
CA ASN A 159 -25.18 3.35 2.07
C ASN A 159 -23.71 2.91 1.98
N ARG A 160 -23.40 1.78 1.34
CA ARG A 160 -22.03 1.21 1.25
C ARG A 160 -21.03 2.19 0.66
N SER A 161 -21.38 2.83 -0.46
CA SER A 161 -20.47 3.77 -1.13
C SER A 161 -20.10 4.96 -0.24
N LYS A 162 -21.08 5.53 0.49
CA LYS A 162 -20.84 6.62 1.45
C LYS A 162 -19.99 6.15 2.63
N SER A 163 -20.21 4.94 3.12
CA SER A 163 -19.45 4.37 4.25
C SER A 163 -18.01 4.07 3.86
N LEU A 164 -17.78 3.45 2.70
CA LEU A 164 -16.45 3.24 2.15
C LEU A 164 -15.69 4.56 1.93
N MET A 165 -16.41 5.61 1.46
CA MET A 165 -15.84 6.94 1.31
C MET A 165 -15.36 7.50 2.65
N ARG A 166 -16.20 7.47 3.70
CA ARG A 166 -15.87 8.01 5.03
C ARG A 166 -14.64 7.33 5.62
N ILE A 167 -14.57 6.00 5.57
CA ILE A 167 -13.39 5.27 6.07
C ILE A 167 -12.17 5.62 5.22
N SER A 168 -12.28 5.66 3.87
CA SER A 168 -11.14 6.02 3.02
C SER A 168 -10.57 7.40 3.32
N VAL A 169 -11.40 8.39 3.65
CA VAL A 169 -10.92 9.72 4.09
C VAL A 169 -10.08 9.58 5.36
N MET A 170 -10.52 8.77 6.34
CA MET A 170 -9.75 8.54 7.56
C MET A 170 -8.40 7.87 7.26
N LEU A 171 -8.34 6.93 6.30
CA LEU A 171 -7.10 6.27 5.91
C LEU A 171 -6.11 7.25 5.30
N TYR A 172 -6.55 8.11 4.38
CA TYR A 172 -5.67 9.14 3.80
C TYR A 172 -5.20 10.18 4.83
N LEU A 173 -6.05 10.51 5.81
CA LEU A 173 -5.63 11.34 6.94
C LEU A 173 -4.62 10.60 7.82
N GLY A 174 -4.71 9.28 7.93
CA GLY A 174 -3.71 8.42 8.57
C GLY A 174 -2.36 8.49 7.88
N THR A 175 -2.33 8.31 6.56
CA THR A 175 -1.13 8.49 5.74
C THR A 175 -0.52 9.89 5.93
N ALA A 176 -1.33 10.94 5.86
CA ALA A 176 -0.83 12.32 6.05
C ALA A 176 -0.25 12.53 7.45
N ALA A 177 -0.92 12.01 8.50
CA ALA A 177 -0.42 12.06 9.86
C ALA A 177 0.88 11.26 10.02
N GLY A 178 0.98 10.09 9.38
CA GLY A 178 2.18 9.27 9.34
C GLY A 178 3.36 10.04 8.80
N LEU A 179 3.21 10.62 7.61
CA LEU A 179 4.27 11.39 6.96
C LEU A 179 4.71 12.63 7.75
N LEU A 180 3.75 13.39 8.29
CA LEU A 180 4.07 14.61 9.05
C LEU A 180 4.68 14.29 10.42
N TYR A 181 4.07 13.36 11.15
CA TYR A 181 4.53 13.01 12.49
C TYR A 181 5.87 12.29 12.45
N SER A 182 6.03 11.31 11.58
CA SER A 182 7.28 10.55 11.47
C SER A 182 8.45 11.45 11.08
N GLY A 183 8.25 12.34 10.11
CA GLY A 183 9.26 13.32 9.74
C GLY A 183 9.68 14.20 10.92
N TYR A 184 8.69 14.79 11.62
CA TYR A 184 8.98 15.66 12.77
C TYR A 184 9.70 14.94 13.92
N VAL A 185 9.23 13.74 14.24
CA VAL A 185 9.78 12.98 15.38
C VAL A 185 11.19 12.47 15.07
N THR A 186 11.45 12.06 13.86
CA THR A 186 12.76 11.56 13.45
C THR A 186 13.83 12.65 13.50
N ASP A 187 13.50 13.86 13.05
CA ASP A 187 14.46 14.98 13.06
C ASP A 187 14.71 15.57 14.46
N ASN A 188 13.74 15.48 15.39
CA ASN A 188 13.80 16.17 16.67
C ASN A 188 13.96 15.25 17.89
N LEU A 189 13.63 13.97 17.76
CA LEU A 189 13.64 12.99 18.84
C LEU A 189 14.37 11.70 18.40
N ASP A 190 13.60 10.63 18.15
CA ASP A 190 14.08 9.34 17.68
C ASP A 190 13.01 8.70 16.79
N TRP A 191 13.42 8.07 15.69
CA TRP A 191 12.51 7.39 14.78
C TRP A 191 11.64 6.32 15.48
N ARG A 192 12.09 5.76 16.58
CA ARG A 192 11.34 4.75 17.36
C ARG A 192 9.98 5.25 17.83
N PHE A 193 9.85 6.55 18.09
CA PHE A 193 8.59 7.15 18.52
C PHE A 193 7.51 7.18 17.44
N ILE A 194 7.82 6.86 16.16
CA ILE A 194 6.81 6.72 15.11
C ILE A 194 5.75 5.65 15.44
N PHE A 195 6.09 4.67 16.26
CA PHE A 195 5.17 3.59 16.66
C PHE A 195 4.25 3.98 17.82
N LEU A 196 4.53 5.06 18.54
CA LEU A 196 3.79 5.48 19.72
C LEU A 196 2.30 5.81 19.46
N PRO A 197 1.90 6.49 18.37
CA PRO A 197 0.50 6.79 18.11
C PRO A 197 -0.40 5.56 18.07
N ASN A 198 0.13 4.39 17.67
CA ASN A 198 -0.62 3.14 17.66
C ASN A 198 -1.10 2.74 19.06
N ALA A 199 -0.29 3.01 20.10
CA ALA A 199 -0.66 2.73 21.49
C ALA A 199 -1.87 3.56 21.98
N VAL A 200 -2.07 4.75 21.42
CA VAL A 200 -3.21 5.64 21.76
C VAL A 200 -4.44 5.31 20.93
N VAL A 201 -4.25 5.03 19.63
CA VAL A 201 -5.35 4.80 18.68
C VAL A 201 -6.05 3.44 18.94
N VAL A 202 -5.28 2.40 19.32
CA VAL A 202 -5.84 1.07 19.57
C VAL A 202 -6.92 1.06 20.63
N PRO A 203 -6.73 1.58 21.86
CA PRO A 203 -7.78 1.59 22.87
C PRO A 203 -9.06 2.29 22.42
N ALA A 204 -8.95 3.40 21.69
CA ALA A 204 -10.08 4.13 21.14
C ALA A 204 -10.83 3.31 20.08
N ALA A 205 -10.11 2.67 19.16
CA ALA A 205 -10.68 1.78 18.14
C ALA A 205 -11.41 0.59 18.81
N LEU A 206 -10.77 -0.07 19.78
CA LEU A 206 -11.33 -1.21 20.48
C LEU A 206 -12.59 -0.85 21.27
N TRP A 207 -12.60 0.29 21.94
CA TRP A 207 -13.78 0.78 22.68
C TRP A 207 -14.97 0.99 21.76
N LEU A 208 -14.75 1.66 20.60
CA LEU A 208 -15.79 1.90 19.61
C LEU A 208 -16.30 0.61 18.98
N LEU A 209 -15.40 -0.31 18.63
CA LEU A 209 -15.75 -1.59 18.01
C LEU A 209 -16.55 -2.48 18.98
N ARG A 210 -16.07 -2.64 20.22
CA ARG A 210 -16.77 -3.46 21.22
C ARG A 210 -18.17 -2.95 21.51
N ARG A 211 -18.37 -1.63 21.51
CA ARG A 211 -19.64 -1.02 21.83
C ARG A 211 -20.65 -1.08 20.69
N ASN A 212 -20.20 -1.04 19.43
CA ASN A 212 -21.09 -0.81 18.28
C ASN A 212 -21.12 -1.94 17.25
N PHE A 213 -20.23 -2.93 17.35
CA PHE A 213 -20.20 -4.03 16.39
C PHE A 213 -21.32 -5.03 16.69
N PRO A 214 -22.28 -5.25 15.76
CA PRO A 214 -23.37 -6.19 16.00
C PRO A 214 -22.87 -7.63 16.00
N ASN A 215 -23.54 -8.52 16.74
CA ASN A 215 -23.29 -9.94 16.67
C ASN A 215 -23.71 -10.47 15.29
N LEU A 216 -22.71 -10.77 14.47
CA LEU A 216 -22.97 -11.52 13.26
C LEU A 216 -23.17 -12.99 13.66
N PRO A 217 -24.24 -13.64 13.16
CA PRO A 217 -24.36 -15.08 13.34
C PRO A 217 -23.08 -15.72 12.81
N SER A 218 -22.46 -16.56 13.63
CA SER A 218 -21.26 -17.29 13.23
C SER A 218 -21.61 -18.09 11.97
N SER A 219 -21.10 -17.64 10.82
CA SER A 219 -21.20 -18.42 9.58
C SER A 219 -20.35 -19.68 9.63
N ALA A 220 -19.64 -19.89 10.73
CA ALA A 220 -18.84 -21.07 11.00
C ALA A 220 -19.66 -22.39 10.98
N SER A 221 -20.99 -22.32 11.21
CA SER A 221 -21.85 -23.50 11.12
C SER A 221 -22.15 -23.94 9.67
N GLN A 222 -21.89 -23.10 8.68
CA GLN A 222 -22.19 -23.39 7.27
C GLN A 222 -20.95 -23.62 6.39
N ARG A 223 -19.74 -23.30 6.88
CA ARG A 223 -18.48 -23.62 6.19
C ARG A 223 -17.81 -24.81 6.87
N VAL A 224 -17.35 -25.72 6.04
CA VAL A 224 -16.67 -26.95 6.43
C VAL A 224 -15.71 -26.71 7.59
N ALA A 225 -15.90 -27.47 8.69
CA ALA A 225 -15.01 -27.43 9.84
C ALA A 225 -13.63 -27.95 9.41
N GLY A 226 -12.67 -27.04 9.21
CA GLY A 226 -11.31 -27.41 8.83
C GLY A 226 -10.43 -26.22 8.49
N VAL A 227 -9.12 -26.47 8.45
CA VAL A 227 -8.08 -25.54 8.05
C VAL A 227 -7.42 -26.07 6.80
N ASP A 228 -7.30 -25.28 5.75
CA ASP A 228 -6.47 -25.60 4.59
C ASP A 228 -4.97 -25.41 4.93
N LYS A 229 -4.45 -26.25 5.83
CA LYS A 229 -3.05 -26.18 6.26
C LYS A 229 -2.08 -26.33 5.10
N ALA A 230 -2.39 -27.21 4.15
CA ALA A 230 -1.56 -27.43 2.97
C ALA A 230 -1.57 -26.18 2.06
N GLY A 231 -2.75 -25.62 1.80
CA GLY A 231 -2.87 -24.39 1.02
C GLY A 231 -2.14 -23.21 1.66
N ILE A 232 -2.27 -23.00 2.97
CA ILE A 232 -1.55 -21.95 3.69
C ILE A 232 -0.03 -22.16 3.61
N ALA A 233 0.45 -23.38 3.84
CA ALA A 233 1.88 -23.68 3.78
C ALA A 233 2.46 -23.47 2.37
N LEU A 234 1.77 -23.97 1.33
CA LEU A 234 2.19 -23.79 -0.06
C LEU A 234 2.20 -22.31 -0.46
N LEU A 235 1.16 -21.56 -0.08
CA LEU A 235 1.11 -20.12 -0.33
C LEU A 235 2.22 -19.38 0.42
N ALA A 236 2.50 -19.73 1.67
CA ALA A 236 3.57 -19.11 2.45
C ALA A 236 4.94 -19.35 1.79
N VAL A 237 5.24 -20.60 1.40
CA VAL A 237 6.49 -20.92 0.69
C VAL A 237 6.58 -20.14 -0.63
N ALA A 238 5.52 -20.13 -1.44
CA ALA A 238 5.51 -19.42 -2.71
C ALA A 238 5.73 -17.92 -2.52
N VAL A 239 5.02 -17.29 -1.57
CA VAL A 239 5.09 -15.84 -1.33
C VAL A 239 6.45 -15.44 -0.77
N ILE A 240 6.94 -16.15 0.26
CA ILE A 240 8.23 -15.80 0.90
C ILE A 240 9.37 -15.97 -0.11
N SER A 241 9.40 -17.11 -0.85
CA SER A 241 10.45 -17.34 -1.85
C SER A 241 10.39 -16.31 -2.98
N ALA A 242 9.20 -16.01 -3.51
CA ALA A 242 9.04 -14.98 -4.55
C ALA A 242 9.44 -13.59 -4.05
N GLN A 243 9.11 -13.26 -2.80
CA GLN A 243 9.44 -11.97 -2.22
C GLN A 243 10.97 -11.81 -2.02
N ILE A 244 11.66 -12.87 -1.59
CA ILE A 244 13.13 -12.87 -1.49
C ILE A 244 13.75 -12.69 -2.88
N VAL A 245 13.28 -13.43 -3.88
CA VAL A 245 13.74 -13.28 -5.27
C VAL A 245 13.55 -11.85 -5.77
N MET A 246 12.39 -11.24 -5.52
CA MET A 246 12.11 -9.87 -5.93
C MET A 246 12.95 -8.82 -5.20
N SER A 247 13.26 -9.04 -3.93
CA SER A 247 14.04 -8.07 -3.12
C SER A 247 15.55 -8.23 -3.26
N ARG A 248 16.03 -9.44 -3.57
CA ARG A 248 17.45 -9.76 -3.62
C ARG A 248 17.98 -10.04 -5.03
N GLY A 249 17.07 -10.20 -5.99
CA GLY A 249 17.43 -10.60 -7.35
C GLY A 249 18.50 -9.73 -7.97
N GLU A 250 18.37 -8.40 -7.87
CA GLU A 250 19.34 -7.44 -8.40
C GLU A 250 20.69 -7.54 -7.67
N ILE A 251 20.66 -7.53 -6.33
CA ILE A 251 21.85 -7.54 -5.49
C ILE A 251 22.67 -8.83 -5.68
N ASP A 252 21.99 -9.96 -5.85
CA ASP A 252 22.58 -11.28 -5.96
C ASP A 252 22.72 -11.77 -7.43
N ASP A 253 22.71 -10.85 -8.40
CA ASP A 253 22.89 -11.13 -9.85
C ASP A 253 21.83 -12.09 -10.44
N TRP A 254 20.56 -11.93 -10.02
CA TRP A 254 19.42 -12.69 -10.54
C TRP A 254 19.72 -14.19 -10.74
N PHE A 255 19.52 -14.67 -11.97
CA PHE A 255 19.78 -16.08 -12.33
C PHE A 255 21.26 -16.45 -12.45
N GLY A 256 22.19 -15.52 -12.21
CA GLY A 256 23.60 -15.83 -11.97
C GLY A 256 23.85 -16.50 -10.61
N SER A 257 23.00 -16.19 -9.62
CA SER A 257 23.08 -16.77 -8.28
C SER A 257 22.34 -18.12 -8.17
N PRO A 258 23.01 -19.20 -7.71
CA PRO A 258 22.35 -20.47 -7.47
C PRO A 258 21.22 -20.38 -6.41
N GLN A 259 21.34 -19.46 -5.44
CA GLN A 259 20.33 -19.26 -4.40
C GLN A 259 19.04 -18.66 -4.98
N ILE A 260 19.16 -17.60 -5.80
CA ILE A 260 18.02 -16.95 -6.47
C ILE A 260 17.38 -17.92 -7.46
N GLN A 261 18.16 -18.72 -8.20
CA GLN A 261 17.62 -19.78 -9.05
C GLN A 261 16.81 -20.79 -8.24
N ALA A 262 17.35 -21.31 -7.15
CA ALA A 262 16.66 -22.28 -6.30
C ALA A 262 15.35 -21.70 -5.71
N LEU A 263 15.41 -20.47 -5.19
CA LEU A 263 14.24 -19.78 -4.65
C LEU A 263 13.17 -19.51 -5.73
N SER A 264 13.59 -19.18 -6.96
CA SER A 264 12.68 -18.99 -8.09
C SER A 264 11.94 -20.29 -8.46
N TRP A 265 12.65 -21.42 -8.50
CA TRP A 265 12.03 -22.74 -8.72
C TRP A 265 11.13 -23.15 -7.57
N ILE A 266 11.52 -22.89 -6.32
CA ILE A 266 10.69 -23.15 -5.14
C ILE A 266 9.41 -22.30 -5.19
N ALA A 267 9.53 -21.00 -5.53
CA ALA A 267 8.38 -20.10 -5.64
C ALA A 267 7.41 -20.57 -6.73
N ALA A 268 7.93 -20.86 -7.93
CA ALA A 268 7.12 -21.35 -9.05
C ALA A 268 6.47 -22.72 -8.75
N GLY A 269 7.24 -23.66 -8.22
CA GLY A 269 6.75 -25.00 -7.85
C GLY A 269 5.69 -24.94 -6.75
N ALA A 270 5.93 -24.17 -5.70
CA ALA A 270 4.97 -24.00 -4.60
C ALA A 270 3.69 -23.31 -5.08
N LEU A 271 3.79 -22.31 -5.97
CA LEU A 271 2.62 -21.64 -6.55
C LEU A 271 1.80 -22.60 -7.44
N LEU A 272 2.45 -23.39 -8.28
CA LEU A 272 1.77 -24.41 -9.12
C LEU A 272 1.08 -25.47 -8.25
N LEU A 273 1.76 -25.95 -7.22
CA LEU A 273 1.17 -26.89 -6.26
C LEU A 273 0.01 -26.26 -5.48
N PHE A 274 0.12 -25.00 -5.07
CA PHE A 274 -0.97 -24.25 -4.44
C PHE A 274 -2.20 -24.17 -5.35
N VAL A 275 -2.02 -23.74 -6.61
CA VAL A 275 -3.12 -23.67 -7.57
C VAL A 275 -3.74 -25.04 -7.82
N GLY A 276 -2.92 -26.06 -8.04
CA GLY A 276 -3.38 -27.45 -8.21
C GLY A 276 -4.15 -27.96 -6.98
N TRP A 277 -3.68 -27.64 -5.76
CA TRP A 277 -4.35 -27.99 -4.52
C TRP A 277 -5.69 -27.26 -4.36
N GLN A 278 -5.75 -25.96 -4.66
CA GLN A 278 -7.00 -25.18 -4.58
C GLN A 278 -8.05 -25.62 -5.60
N LEU A 279 -7.63 -26.14 -6.75
CA LEU A 279 -8.53 -26.68 -7.78
C LEU A 279 -8.91 -28.14 -7.54
N SER A 280 -8.18 -28.85 -6.67
CA SER A 280 -8.40 -30.26 -6.40
C SER A 280 -9.75 -30.52 -5.71
N SER A 281 -10.45 -31.58 -6.13
CA SER A 281 -11.66 -32.07 -5.48
C SER A 281 -11.41 -32.64 -4.07
N ARG A 282 -10.14 -32.97 -3.74
CA ARG A 282 -9.74 -33.45 -2.41
C ARG A 282 -9.71 -32.32 -1.38
N ASN A 283 -9.59 -31.06 -1.80
CA ASN A 283 -9.61 -29.90 -0.92
C ASN A 283 -11.05 -29.46 -0.66
N ALA A 284 -11.61 -29.90 0.45
CA ALA A 284 -12.96 -29.52 0.88
C ALA A 284 -13.02 -28.08 1.43
N VAL A 285 -11.89 -27.55 1.93
CA VAL A 285 -11.78 -26.21 2.55
C VAL A 285 -10.81 -25.36 1.73
N ARG A 286 -11.31 -24.66 0.74
CA ARG A 286 -10.50 -23.84 -0.14
C ARG A 286 -10.14 -22.51 0.54
N LEU A 287 -8.85 -22.15 0.54
CA LEU A 287 -8.36 -20.85 1.04
C LEU A 287 -8.81 -19.69 0.12
N LEU A 288 -8.71 -19.92 -1.20
CA LEU A 288 -9.15 -19.00 -2.24
C LEU A 288 -10.06 -19.71 -3.24
N ARG A 289 -11.17 -19.10 -3.59
CA ARG A 289 -12.10 -19.60 -4.60
C ARG A 289 -11.61 -19.20 -5.99
N LEU A 290 -10.65 -19.95 -6.54
CA LEU A 290 -10.06 -19.69 -7.85
C LEU A 290 -11.07 -19.82 -9.01
N ASP A 291 -12.20 -20.50 -8.79
CA ASP A 291 -13.32 -20.54 -9.74
C ASP A 291 -13.84 -19.13 -10.11
N LEU A 292 -13.75 -18.17 -9.18
CA LEU A 292 -14.14 -16.78 -9.44
C LEU A 292 -13.21 -16.06 -10.42
N VAL A 293 -11.96 -16.50 -10.56
CA VAL A 293 -10.97 -15.88 -11.46
C VAL A 293 -11.36 -16.05 -12.93
N LEU A 294 -12.13 -17.08 -13.26
CA LEU A 294 -12.62 -17.33 -14.62
C LEU A 294 -13.72 -16.37 -15.06
N ASP A 295 -14.35 -15.64 -14.11
CA ASP A 295 -15.29 -14.58 -14.49
C ASP A 295 -14.55 -13.38 -15.10
N ARG A 296 -15.00 -12.94 -16.28
CA ARG A 296 -14.36 -11.85 -17.04
C ARG A 296 -14.24 -10.55 -16.23
N ASN A 297 -15.23 -10.23 -15.42
CA ASN A 297 -15.19 -9.01 -14.61
C ASN A 297 -14.22 -9.16 -13.43
N MET A 298 -14.15 -10.36 -12.86
CA MET A 298 -13.21 -10.67 -11.80
C MET A 298 -11.76 -10.65 -12.33
N LEU A 299 -11.51 -11.23 -13.50
CA LEU A 299 -10.20 -11.17 -14.16
C LEU A 299 -9.78 -9.71 -14.42
N ALA A 300 -10.70 -8.88 -14.92
CA ALA A 300 -10.44 -7.45 -15.10
C ALA A 300 -10.12 -6.78 -13.74
N ALA A 301 -10.86 -7.10 -12.67
CA ALA A 301 -10.59 -6.56 -11.34
C ALA A 301 -9.21 -6.98 -10.81
N ILE A 302 -8.82 -8.21 -11.02
CA ILE A 302 -7.49 -8.74 -10.65
C ILE A 302 -6.38 -7.98 -11.38
N LEU A 303 -6.48 -7.85 -12.70
CA LEU A 303 -5.50 -7.12 -13.50
C LEU A 303 -5.39 -5.66 -13.05
N PHE A 304 -6.51 -4.97 -12.85
CA PHE A 304 -6.48 -3.61 -12.33
C PHE A 304 -5.99 -3.54 -10.89
N GLY A 305 -6.24 -4.56 -10.05
CA GLY A 305 -5.67 -4.67 -8.71
C GLY A 305 -4.14 -4.76 -8.77
N LEU A 306 -3.62 -5.61 -9.64
CA LEU A 306 -2.19 -5.79 -9.89
C LEU A 306 -1.54 -4.46 -10.35
N PHE A 307 -2.08 -3.84 -11.40
CA PHE A 307 -1.58 -2.55 -11.89
C PHE A 307 -1.70 -1.45 -10.85
N ALA A 308 -2.79 -1.41 -10.07
CA ALA A 308 -2.94 -0.47 -8.98
C ALA A 308 -1.84 -0.65 -7.92
N GLY A 309 -1.54 -1.90 -7.57
CA GLY A 309 -0.43 -2.21 -6.66
C GLY A 309 0.90 -1.70 -7.21
N ILE A 310 1.26 -2.09 -8.43
CA ILE A 310 2.53 -1.70 -9.09
C ILE A 310 2.69 -0.18 -9.09
N ILE A 311 1.70 0.53 -9.61
CA ILE A 311 1.77 1.97 -9.80
C ILE A 311 1.85 2.70 -8.45
N LEU A 312 0.98 2.33 -7.50
CA LEU A 312 0.89 3.05 -6.23
C LEU A 312 2.15 2.85 -5.39
N SER A 313 2.61 1.63 -5.22
CA SER A 313 3.77 1.34 -4.37
C SER A 313 5.09 1.78 -5.01
N GLY A 314 5.28 1.56 -6.31
CA GLY A 314 6.49 1.98 -7.00
C GLY A 314 6.67 3.51 -7.01
N SER A 315 5.58 4.26 -7.26
CA SER A 315 5.64 5.73 -7.27
C SER A 315 5.86 6.34 -5.89
N ILE A 316 5.24 5.76 -4.84
CA ILE A 316 5.41 6.23 -3.46
C ILE A 316 6.81 5.88 -2.92
N TYR A 317 7.42 4.78 -3.37
CA TYR A 317 8.77 4.40 -2.98
C TYR A 317 9.83 5.34 -3.60
N ALA A 318 9.75 5.61 -4.89
CA ALA A 318 10.78 6.35 -5.63
C ALA A 318 10.99 7.80 -5.15
N LEU A 319 9.93 8.52 -4.78
CA LEU A 319 10.06 9.95 -4.50
C LEU A 319 10.74 10.29 -3.16
N PRO A 320 10.39 9.68 -2.01
CA PRO A 320 11.11 9.93 -0.76
C PRO A 320 12.59 9.56 -0.87
N GLU A 321 12.88 8.45 -1.55
CA GLU A 321 14.23 7.97 -1.80
C GLU A 321 15.06 9.01 -2.57
N PHE A 322 14.54 9.53 -3.69
CA PHE A 322 15.15 10.64 -4.42
C PHE A 322 15.39 11.88 -3.54
N LEU A 323 14.37 12.30 -2.78
CA LEU A 323 14.45 13.52 -1.98
C LEU A 323 15.46 13.40 -0.83
N ARG A 324 15.71 12.22 -0.30
CA ARG A 324 16.58 12.01 0.85
C ARG A 324 18.02 11.63 0.50
N HIS A 325 18.24 10.98 -0.65
CA HIS A 325 19.57 10.47 -1.00
C HIS A 325 20.22 11.19 -2.16
N VAL A 326 19.43 11.63 -3.15
CA VAL A 326 19.97 12.17 -4.39
C VAL A 326 19.97 13.69 -4.41
N ASP A 327 19.02 14.34 -3.74
CA ASP A 327 18.95 15.80 -3.70
C ASP A 327 20.10 16.36 -2.82
N PRO A 328 21.01 17.18 -3.40
CA PRO A 328 22.15 17.73 -2.67
C PRO A 328 21.79 18.64 -1.49
N ARG A 329 20.54 18.99 -1.35
CA ARG A 329 20.02 19.80 -0.22
C ARG A 329 19.77 18.98 1.03
N GLU A 330 19.98 17.66 0.98
CA GLU A 330 19.80 16.71 2.10
C GLU A 330 18.52 17.00 2.90
N LEU A 331 17.37 16.64 2.30
CA LEU A 331 16.09 16.91 2.92
C LEU A 331 15.93 16.09 4.20
N ASN A 332 15.74 16.80 5.32
CA ASN A 332 15.34 16.17 6.58
C ASN A 332 14.05 15.41 6.38
N ALA A 333 13.83 14.42 7.24
CA ALA A 333 12.59 13.63 7.23
C ALA A 333 11.33 14.53 7.32
N SER A 334 11.37 15.61 8.11
CA SER A 334 10.28 16.61 8.21
C SER A 334 9.96 17.29 6.89
N ASN A 335 10.97 17.67 6.12
CA ASN A 335 10.76 18.37 4.84
C ASN A 335 10.17 17.40 3.81
N THR A 336 10.74 16.20 3.70
CA THR A 336 10.22 15.14 2.84
C THR A 336 8.77 14.79 3.21
N GLY A 337 8.48 14.61 4.50
CA GLY A 337 7.13 14.33 4.99
C GLY A 337 6.12 15.43 4.66
N ARG A 338 6.52 16.72 4.75
CA ARG A 338 5.67 17.87 4.35
C ARG A 338 5.37 17.89 2.86
N VAL A 339 6.35 17.60 2.02
CA VAL A 339 6.12 17.51 0.56
C VAL A 339 5.20 16.33 0.25
N MET A 340 5.50 15.17 0.81
CA MET A 340 4.73 13.94 0.56
C MET A 340 3.29 14.04 1.09
N CYS A 341 3.01 14.71 2.20
CA CYS A 341 1.66 14.79 2.74
C CYS A 341 0.66 15.47 1.77
N ALA A 342 1.14 16.23 0.77
CA ALA A 342 0.29 16.86 -0.23
C ALA A 342 -0.60 15.86 -0.98
N TYR A 343 -0.08 14.68 -1.36
CA TYR A 343 -0.91 13.68 -2.03
C TYR A 343 -1.99 13.09 -1.11
N ALA A 344 -1.64 12.83 0.13
CA ALA A 344 -2.56 12.20 1.07
C ALA A 344 -3.70 13.15 1.48
N LEU A 345 -3.39 14.42 1.78
CA LEU A 345 -4.38 15.45 2.09
C LEU A 345 -5.28 15.73 0.88
N THR A 346 -4.72 15.81 -0.32
CA THR A 346 -5.50 16.00 -1.54
C THR A 346 -6.42 14.80 -1.78
N ALA A 347 -5.92 13.56 -1.64
CA ALA A 347 -6.72 12.35 -1.78
C ALA A 347 -7.90 12.31 -0.78
N ALA A 348 -7.66 12.72 0.47
CA ALA A 348 -8.73 12.86 1.46
C ALA A 348 -9.78 13.89 1.04
N ALA A 349 -9.34 15.07 0.59
CA ALA A 349 -10.22 16.17 0.20
C ALA A 349 -11.07 15.86 -1.03
N ILE A 350 -10.49 15.22 -2.06
CA ILE A 350 -11.21 14.89 -3.31
C ILE A 350 -12.08 13.64 -3.21
N ARG A 351 -11.94 12.84 -2.15
CA ARG A 351 -12.65 11.56 -2.02
C ARG A 351 -14.17 11.66 -2.17
N PRO A 352 -14.87 12.65 -1.60
CA PRO A 352 -16.31 12.85 -1.83
C PRO A 352 -16.63 13.13 -3.30
N LEU A 353 -15.81 13.96 -3.97
CA LEU A 353 -15.96 14.29 -5.39
C LEU A 353 -15.81 13.05 -6.27
N VAL A 354 -14.82 12.20 -5.99
CA VAL A 354 -14.62 10.93 -6.71
C VAL A 354 -15.84 10.02 -6.56
N THR A 355 -16.37 9.88 -5.35
CA THR A 355 -17.56 9.05 -5.10
C THR A 355 -18.79 9.57 -5.87
N TRP A 356 -19.00 10.88 -5.89
CA TRP A 356 -20.05 11.54 -6.65
C TRP A 356 -19.87 11.34 -8.17
N SER A 357 -18.62 11.52 -8.67
CA SER A 357 -18.28 11.36 -10.09
C SER A 357 -18.51 9.93 -10.59
N ILE A 358 -18.16 8.91 -9.79
CA ILE A 358 -18.43 7.50 -10.12
C ILE A 358 -19.95 7.28 -10.27
N GLY A 359 -20.75 7.87 -9.38
CA GLY A 359 -22.21 7.77 -9.44
C GLY A 359 -22.85 8.43 -10.68
N LYS A 360 -22.28 9.55 -11.17
CA LYS A 360 -22.81 10.31 -12.32
C LYS A 360 -22.21 9.90 -13.67
N LEU A 361 -20.90 9.78 -13.74
CA LEU A 361 -20.17 9.55 -15.00
C LEU A 361 -19.93 8.06 -15.28
N GLY A 362 -20.09 7.23 -14.24
CA GLY A 362 -19.77 5.82 -14.30
C GLY A 362 -18.27 5.54 -14.06
N GLN A 363 -18.00 4.32 -13.62
CA GLN A 363 -16.69 3.86 -13.17
C GLN A 363 -15.60 3.97 -14.23
N ARG A 364 -15.89 3.58 -15.49
CA ARG A 364 -14.90 3.59 -16.57
C ARG A 364 -14.34 4.98 -16.85
N LYS A 365 -15.22 5.99 -16.98
CA LYS A 365 -14.81 7.37 -17.30
C LYS A 365 -13.96 7.96 -16.19
N VAL A 366 -14.37 7.72 -14.93
CA VAL A 366 -13.61 8.21 -13.77
C VAL A 366 -12.25 7.53 -13.66
N LEU A 367 -12.17 6.22 -13.94
CA LEU A 367 -10.90 5.49 -13.94
C LEU A 367 -9.98 5.93 -15.09
N SER A 368 -10.52 6.15 -16.31
CA SER A 368 -9.73 6.68 -17.42
C SER A 368 -9.16 8.06 -17.10
N PHE A 369 -9.97 8.95 -16.54
CA PHE A 369 -9.50 10.27 -16.10
C PHE A 369 -8.40 10.15 -15.03
N ALA A 370 -8.59 9.26 -14.06
CA ALA A 370 -7.61 8.99 -13.01
C ALA A 370 -6.25 8.54 -13.56
N LEU A 371 -6.27 7.61 -14.54
CA LEU A 371 -5.04 7.12 -15.17
C LEU A 371 -4.37 8.20 -16.03
N VAL A 372 -5.13 9.07 -16.71
CA VAL A 372 -4.58 10.22 -17.42
C VAL A 372 -3.90 11.19 -16.44
N MET A 373 -4.52 11.46 -15.28
CA MET A 373 -3.89 12.29 -14.24
C MET A 373 -2.63 11.66 -13.66
N LEU A 374 -2.60 10.32 -13.53
CA LEU A 374 -1.40 9.59 -13.14
C LEU A 374 -0.27 9.78 -14.16
N ILE A 375 -0.55 9.54 -15.43
CA ILE A 375 0.45 9.68 -16.49
C ILE A 375 1.00 11.11 -16.50
N ALA A 376 0.13 12.12 -16.42
CA ALA A 376 0.53 13.51 -16.33
C ALA A 376 1.40 13.78 -15.08
N SER A 377 1.05 13.21 -13.94
CA SER A 377 1.84 13.29 -12.70
C SER A 377 3.24 12.71 -12.89
N MET A 378 3.34 11.49 -13.44
CA MET A 378 4.63 10.81 -13.64
C MET A 378 5.51 11.53 -14.66
N LEU A 379 4.94 12.02 -15.76
CA LEU A 379 5.66 12.81 -16.75
C LEU A 379 6.16 14.15 -16.17
N LEU A 380 5.36 14.80 -15.33
CA LEU A 380 5.76 16.02 -14.67
C LEU A 380 6.83 15.73 -13.60
N MET A 381 6.70 14.63 -12.86
CA MET A 381 7.70 14.20 -11.89
C MET A 381 9.04 13.95 -12.59
N ALA A 382 9.06 13.20 -13.70
CA ALA A 382 10.27 12.94 -14.48
C ALA A 382 10.98 14.21 -14.96
N ARG A 383 10.23 15.28 -15.24
CA ARG A 383 10.80 16.59 -15.62
C ARG A 383 11.32 17.41 -14.45
N LEU A 384 10.73 17.26 -13.27
CA LEU A 384 11.08 18.00 -12.06
C LEU A 384 12.21 17.36 -11.28
N VAL A 385 12.46 16.08 -11.45
CA VAL A 385 13.58 15.34 -10.83
C VAL A 385 14.89 15.83 -11.42
N THR A 386 15.42 16.91 -10.83
CA THR A 386 16.73 17.50 -11.13
C THR A 386 17.38 17.94 -9.84
N THR A 387 18.72 18.05 -9.82
CA THR A 387 19.49 18.47 -8.66
C THR A 387 19.23 19.90 -8.17
N GLY A 388 18.43 20.70 -8.89
CA GLY A 388 18.16 22.11 -8.59
C GLY A 388 16.70 22.46 -8.35
N THR A 389 15.75 21.54 -8.51
CA THR A 389 14.32 21.87 -8.43
C THR A 389 13.89 22.17 -6.98
N PRO A 390 13.27 23.33 -6.69
CA PRO A 390 12.73 23.62 -5.38
C PRO A 390 11.64 22.59 -4.98
N GLN A 391 11.64 22.17 -3.72
CA GLN A 391 10.75 21.13 -3.19
C GLN A 391 9.27 21.40 -3.41
N VAL A 392 8.87 22.68 -3.33
CA VAL A 392 7.47 23.10 -3.47
C VAL A 392 6.88 22.70 -4.82
N TYR A 393 7.71 22.60 -5.87
CA TYR A 393 7.23 22.19 -7.19
C TYR A 393 6.78 20.72 -7.24
N PHE A 394 7.31 19.84 -6.37
CA PHE A 394 6.86 18.46 -6.27
C PHE A 394 5.44 18.32 -5.73
N ALA A 395 4.90 19.36 -5.08
CA ALA A 395 3.51 19.35 -4.64
C ALA A 395 2.52 19.23 -5.82
N VAL A 396 2.83 19.81 -6.97
CA VAL A 396 1.93 19.78 -8.15
C VAL A 396 1.74 18.37 -8.70
N PRO A 397 2.81 17.60 -9.04
CA PRO A 397 2.63 16.22 -9.47
C PRO A 397 2.02 15.34 -8.38
N LEU A 398 2.30 15.56 -7.09
CA LEU A 398 1.68 14.84 -6.00
C LEU A 398 0.17 15.09 -5.89
N ILE A 399 -0.28 16.32 -6.14
CA ILE A 399 -1.70 16.64 -6.25
C ILE A 399 -2.34 15.89 -7.42
N LEU A 400 -1.70 15.87 -8.60
CA LEU A 400 -2.18 15.10 -9.76
C LEU A 400 -2.23 13.61 -9.45
N TYR A 401 -1.22 13.08 -8.76
CA TYR A 401 -1.18 11.70 -8.29
C TYR A 401 -2.36 11.34 -7.39
N ALA A 402 -2.75 12.24 -6.49
CA ALA A 402 -3.90 12.04 -5.61
C ALA A 402 -5.21 11.82 -6.37
N PHE A 403 -5.40 12.47 -7.53
CA PHE A 403 -6.55 12.24 -8.41
C PHE A 403 -6.61 10.83 -8.96
N CYS A 404 -5.48 10.13 -9.05
CA CYS A 404 -5.44 8.72 -9.42
C CYS A 404 -5.69 7.80 -8.23
N LEU A 405 -5.07 8.07 -7.08
CA LEU A 405 -5.09 7.22 -5.90
C LEU A 405 -6.52 6.88 -5.44
N ALA A 406 -7.37 7.89 -5.31
CA ALA A 406 -8.73 7.73 -4.79
C ALA A 406 -9.65 6.88 -5.71
N PRO A 407 -9.72 7.09 -7.05
CA PRO A 407 -10.50 6.25 -7.95
C PRO A 407 -9.94 4.84 -8.08
N LEU A 408 -8.62 4.68 -8.19
CA LEU A 408 -7.99 3.40 -8.45
C LEU A 408 -8.25 2.39 -7.31
N LEU A 409 -8.19 2.84 -6.06
CA LEU A 409 -8.47 1.99 -4.89
C LEU A 409 -9.95 1.66 -4.69
N SER A 410 -10.87 2.46 -5.24
CA SER A 410 -12.30 2.34 -4.94
C SER A 410 -13.14 1.79 -6.07
N SER A 411 -12.81 2.12 -7.30
CA SER A 411 -13.69 1.84 -8.43
C SER A 411 -13.68 0.37 -8.82
N VAL A 412 -12.53 -0.27 -8.81
CA VAL A 412 -12.39 -1.64 -9.32
C VAL A 412 -13.05 -2.66 -8.39
N ALA A 413 -12.71 -2.62 -7.10
CA ALA A 413 -13.29 -3.56 -6.13
C ALA A 413 -14.81 -3.37 -5.98
N GLY A 414 -15.30 -2.11 -5.92
CA GLY A 414 -16.72 -1.82 -5.71
C GLY A 414 -17.62 -2.25 -6.86
N GLY A 415 -17.18 -2.05 -8.09
CA GLY A 415 -18.01 -2.35 -9.28
C GLY A 415 -18.15 -3.84 -9.57
N THR A 416 -17.09 -4.62 -9.39
CA THR A 416 -17.09 -6.07 -9.62
C THR A 416 -17.75 -6.82 -8.49
N VAL A 417 -17.36 -6.52 -7.24
CA VAL A 417 -17.87 -7.20 -6.04
C VAL A 417 -19.37 -6.99 -5.88
N ALA A 418 -19.90 -5.79 -6.20
CA ALA A 418 -21.33 -5.49 -6.06
C ALA A 418 -22.25 -6.35 -6.96
N ARG A 419 -21.69 -6.96 -8.02
CA ARG A 419 -22.46 -7.82 -8.96
C ARG A 419 -22.50 -9.28 -8.54
N LEU A 420 -21.57 -9.70 -7.71
CA LEU A 420 -21.50 -11.07 -7.23
C LEU A 420 -22.57 -11.35 -6.17
N PRO A 421 -22.99 -12.61 -6.03
CA PRO A 421 -23.87 -13.02 -4.95
C PRO A 421 -23.21 -12.74 -3.60
N PRO A 422 -24.00 -12.44 -2.54
CA PRO A 422 -23.48 -12.03 -1.24
C PRO A 422 -22.41 -13.00 -0.67
N GLU A 423 -22.57 -14.28 -0.93
CA GLU A 423 -21.70 -15.35 -0.47
C GLU A 423 -20.29 -15.31 -1.11
N ALA A 424 -20.20 -14.82 -2.35
CA ALA A 424 -18.93 -14.71 -3.09
C ALA A 424 -18.24 -13.35 -2.92
N GLN A 425 -18.90 -12.36 -2.32
CA GLN A 425 -18.36 -10.99 -2.22
C GLN A 425 -17.08 -10.92 -1.39
N LEU A 426 -17.01 -11.66 -0.28
CA LEU A 426 -15.83 -11.69 0.58
C LEU A 426 -14.63 -12.35 -0.11
N ASP A 427 -14.87 -13.48 -0.77
CA ASP A 427 -13.83 -14.20 -1.50
C ASP A 427 -13.28 -13.33 -2.65
N ALA A 428 -14.16 -12.64 -3.38
CA ALA A 428 -13.76 -11.71 -4.44
C ALA A 428 -12.92 -10.53 -3.92
N VAL A 429 -13.29 -9.95 -2.78
CA VAL A 429 -12.49 -8.88 -2.14
C VAL A 429 -11.11 -9.41 -1.75
N SER A 430 -11.03 -10.62 -1.20
CA SER A 430 -9.76 -11.25 -0.83
C SER A 430 -8.86 -11.45 -2.04
N ILE A 431 -9.38 -12.08 -3.10
CA ILE A 431 -8.62 -12.31 -4.34
C ILE A 431 -8.11 -10.98 -4.89
N TYR A 432 -8.97 -9.97 -5.02
CA TYR A 432 -8.57 -8.64 -5.47
C TYR A 432 -7.45 -8.04 -4.60
N MET A 433 -7.57 -8.12 -3.27
CA MET A 433 -6.57 -7.57 -2.35
C MET A 433 -5.25 -8.32 -2.41
N THR A 434 -5.29 -9.65 -2.55
CA THR A 434 -4.11 -10.50 -2.72
C THR A 434 -3.33 -10.09 -3.97
N PHE A 435 -3.98 -9.96 -5.12
CA PHE A 435 -3.30 -9.54 -6.36
C PHE A 435 -2.86 -8.08 -6.31
N ARG A 436 -3.61 -7.19 -5.66
CA ARG A 436 -3.16 -5.82 -5.44
C ARG A 436 -1.90 -5.76 -4.59
N GLN A 437 -1.81 -6.58 -3.54
CA GLN A 437 -0.63 -6.64 -2.68
C GLN A 437 0.58 -7.24 -3.40
N PHE A 438 0.35 -8.26 -4.22
CA PHE A 438 1.38 -8.80 -5.11
C PHE A 438 1.90 -7.72 -6.09
N GLY A 439 0.98 -6.96 -6.69
CA GLY A 439 1.34 -5.81 -7.52
C GLY A 439 2.12 -4.74 -6.76
N ALA A 440 1.80 -4.50 -5.49
CA ALA A 440 2.53 -3.54 -4.67
C ALA A 440 3.99 -3.94 -4.46
N SER A 441 4.24 -5.21 -4.22
CA SER A 441 5.59 -5.76 -4.11
C SER A 441 6.34 -5.68 -5.44
N LEU A 442 5.69 -6.12 -6.55
CA LEU A 442 6.27 -6.00 -7.89
C LEU A 442 6.62 -4.54 -8.24
N GLY A 443 5.80 -3.58 -7.83
CA GLY A 443 6.01 -2.17 -8.13
C GLY A 443 7.29 -1.61 -7.53
N VAL A 444 7.58 -1.97 -6.28
CA VAL A 444 8.86 -1.59 -5.64
C VAL A 444 10.03 -2.24 -6.37
N THR A 445 9.96 -3.57 -6.59
CA THR A 445 11.01 -4.31 -7.31
C THR A 445 11.28 -3.76 -8.72
N ILE A 446 10.22 -3.46 -9.48
CA ILE A 446 10.39 -2.89 -10.83
C ILE A 446 11.11 -1.54 -10.76
N VAL A 447 10.77 -0.70 -9.78
CA VAL A 447 11.41 0.61 -9.62
C VAL A 447 12.88 0.44 -9.24
N THR A 448 13.22 -0.42 -8.29
CA THR A 448 14.63 -0.66 -7.90
C THR A 448 15.45 -1.16 -9.08
N VAL A 449 14.99 -2.20 -9.79
CA VAL A 449 15.68 -2.73 -10.98
C VAL A 449 15.86 -1.66 -12.07
N VAL A 450 14.83 -0.86 -12.33
CA VAL A 450 14.94 0.23 -13.32
C VAL A 450 15.94 1.28 -12.86
N LEU A 451 15.97 1.62 -11.57
CA LEU A 451 16.92 2.58 -11.02
C LEU A 451 18.37 2.08 -11.20
N ASP A 452 18.67 0.84 -10.81
CA ASP A 452 20.01 0.26 -10.87
C ASP A 452 20.51 0.18 -12.33
N TRP A 453 19.70 -0.36 -13.24
CA TRP A 453 20.05 -0.43 -14.66
C TRP A 453 20.25 0.94 -15.32
N ARG A 454 19.41 1.91 -14.97
CA ARG A 454 19.50 3.25 -15.57
C ARG A 454 20.64 4.05 -14.96
N GLU A 455 20.93 3.86 -13.68
CA GLU A 455 22.07 4.50 -13.02
C GLU A 455 23.39 4.01 -13.61
N GLU A 456 23.56 2.69 -13.80
CA GLU A 456 24.72 2.12 -14.47
C GLU A 456 24.88 2.65 -15.91
N LEU A 457 23.77 2.67 -16.68
CA LEU A 457 23.77 3.19 -18.04
C LEU A 457 24.16 4.68 -18.10
N HIS A 458 23.57 5.50 -17.24
CA HIS A 458 23.86 6.93 -17.20
C HIS A 458 25.26 7.21 -16.68
N SER A 459 25.74 6.48 -15.69
CA SER A 459 27.10 6.53 -15.18
C SER A 459 28.11 6.25 -16.28
N SER A 460 27.95 5.14 -17.01
CA SER A 460 28.82 4.76 -18.13
C SER A 460 28.87 5.86 -19.20
N ARG A 461 27.71 6.41 -19.62
CA ARG A 461 27.62 7.48 -20.61
C ARG A 461 28.25 8.78 -20.12
N LEU A 462 28.08 9.15 -18.87
CA LEU A 462 28.70 10.34 -18.30
C LEU A 462 30.23 10.20 -18.29
N PHE A 463 30.75 9.04 -17.93
CA PHE A 463 32.20 8.76 -17.99
C PHE A 463 32.75 8.81 -19.42
N GLU A 464 32.05 8.29 -20.42
CA GLU A 464 32.42 8.41 -21.84
C GLU A 464 32.49 9.86 -22.28
N HIS A 465 31.50 10.68 -21.93
CA HIS A 465 31.49 12.11 -22.24
C HIS A 465 32.62 12.88 -21.52
N LEU A 466 32.89 12.58 -20.27
CA LEU A 466 34.01 13.17 -19.52
C LEU A 466 35.36 12.84 -20.16
N ARG A 467 35.56 11.62 -20.64
CA ARG A 467 36.76 11.22 -21.38
C ARG A 467 36.91 11.95 -22.72
N ALA A 468 35.80 12.12 -23.44
CA ALA A 468 35.78 12.83 -24.73
C ALA A 468 36.08 14.33 -24.59
N THR A 469 35.74 14.94 -23.42
CA THR A 469 35.89 16.38 -23.16
C THR A 469 37.23 16.71 -22.45
N GLY A 470 38.27 15.98 -22.68
CA GLY A 470 39.55 15.94 -21.93
C GLY A 470 40.12 17.31 -21.46
N SER A 471 40.08 18.37 -22.28
CA SER A 471 40.58 19.71 -21.88
C SER A 471 39.65 20.38 -20.85
N GLY A 472 38.32 20.26 -20.98
CA GLY A 472 37.34 20.85 -20.04
C GLY A 472 37.39 20.15 -18.68
N LEU A 473 37.57 18.83 -18.66
CA LEU A 473 37.72 18.05 -17.44
C LEU A 473 38.96 18.45 -16.67
N VAL A 474 40.12 18.54 -17.35
CA VAL A 474 41.38 18.97 -16.73
C VAL A 474 41.26 20.38 -16.15
N GLN A 475 40.63 21.33 -16.88
CA GLN A 475 40.43 22.70 -16.40
C GLN A 475 39.53 22.71 -15.16
N TRP A 476 38.43 21.92 -15.16
CA TRP A 476 37.52 21.82 -14.00
C TRP A 476 38.26 21.23 -12.78
N LEU A 477 39.01 20.14 -12.96
CA LEU A 477 39.81 19.52 -11.89
C LEU A 477 40.83 20.48 -11.29
N ASN A 478 41.52 21.23 -12.12
CA ASN A 478 42.50 22.22 -11.65
C ASN A 478 41.84 23.36 -10.88
N THR A 479 40.66 23.84 -11.33
CA THR A 479 39.90 24.87 -10.64
C THR A 479 39.35 24.36 -9.30
N ALA A 480 38.81 23.15 -9.27
CA ALA A 480 38.32 22.52 -8.05
C ALA A 480 39.45 22.28 -7.05
N ALA A 481 40.59 21.71 -7.49
CA ALA A 481 41.75 21.50 -6.66
C ALA A 481 42.32 22.81 -6.10
N GLY A 482 42.40 23.87 -6.92
CA GLY A 482 42.77 25.22 -6.48
C GLY A 482 41.88 25.80 -5.39
N THR A 483 40.56 25.60 -5.52
CA THR A 483 39.58 26.03 -4.51
C THR A 483 39.75 25.22 -3.19
N VAL A 484 39.98 23.92 -3.28
CA VAL A 484 40.20 23.06 -2.12
C VAL A 484 41.49 23.45 -1.41
N THR A 485 42.58 23.71 -2.15
CA THR A 485 43.87 24.15 -1.59
C THR A 485 43.72 25.47 -0.84
N GLN A 486 43.02 26.46 -1.43
CA GLN A 486 42.83 27.76 -0.82
C GLN A 486 41.98 27.71 0.46
N ARG A 487 40.97 26.86 0.53
CA ARG A 487 40.07 26.76 1.68
C ARG A 487 40.55 25.81 2.77
N GLY A 488 41.24 24.75 2.41
CA GLY A 488 41.54 23.62 3.29
C GLY A 488 42.98 23.52 3.77
N GLY A 489 43.94 24.34 3.27
CA GLY A 489 45.35 24.26 3.65
C GLY A 489 46.00 22.91 3.37
N VAL A 490 45.46 22.12 2.44
CA VAL A 490 45.93 20.80 2.04
C VAL A 490 46.97 20.88 0.91
N SER A 491 47.80 19.86 0.77
CA SER A 491 48.81 19.79 -0.32
C SER A 491 48.11 19.73 -1.70
N PRO A 492 48.78 20.21 -2.77
CA PRO A 492 48.21 20.16 -4.13
C PRO A 492 47.83 18.75 -4.60
N ALA A 493 48.57 17.73 -4.18
CA ALA A 493 48.27 16.32 -4.49
C ALA A 493 46.97 15.85 -3.80
N GLN A 494 46.80 16.15 -2.51
CA GLN A 494 45.59 15.86 -1.77
C GLN A 494 44.39 16.63 -2.31
N ALA A 495 44.58 17.92 -2.69
CA ALA A 495 43.55 18.71 -3.30
C ALA A 495 43.06 18.14 -4.64
N HIS A 496 43.98 17.59 -5.45
CA HIS A 496 43.61 16.93 -6.70
C HIS A 496 42.85 15.62 -6.49
N GLU A 497 43.25 14.80 -5.51
CA GLU A 497 42.51 13.60 -5.11
C GLU A 497 41.10 13.94 -4.62
N MET A 498 40.96 14.98 -3.77
CA MET A 498 39.69 15.48 -3.33
C MET A 498 38.80 15.99 -4.49
N ALA A 499 39.41 16.67 -5.48
CA ALA A 499 38.68 17.12 -6.67
C ALA A 499 38.16 15.95 -7.51
N LEU A 500 38.99 14.88 -7.66
CA LEU A 500 38.54 13.64 -8.34
C LEU A 500 37.37 12.96 -7.58
N LYS A 501 37.45 12.90 -6.26
CA LYS A 501 36.35 12.37 -5.43
C LYS A 501 35.07 13.17 -5.59
N LEU A 502 35.15 14.51 -5.53
CA LEU A 502 34.00 15.39 -5.76
C LEU A 502 33.41 15.23 -7.17
N LEU A 503 34.24 15.02 -8.19
CA LEU A 503 33.76 14.73 -9.55
C LEU A 503 33.01 13.39 -9.60
N GLY A 504 33.56 12.35 -8.97
CA GLY A 504 32.93 11.03 -8.88
C GLY A 504 31.56 11.10 -8.20
N GLU A 505 31.48 11.78 -7.04
CA GLU A 505 30.23 11.99 -6.32
C GLU A 505 29.20 12.80 -7.12
N ALA A 506 29.64 13.87 -7.80
CA ALA A 506 28.75 14.69 -8.64
C ALA A 506 28.25 13.89 -9.85
N SER A 507 29.10 13.06 -10.46
CA SER A 507 28.74 12.20 -11.59
C SER A 507 27.74 11.11 -11.16
N ALA A 508 28.01 10.42 -10.05
CA ALA A 508 27.10 9.41 -9.50
C ALA A 508 25.73 10.00 -9.15
N ARG A 509 25.72 11.17 -8.49
CA ARG A 509 24.48 11.89 -8.14
C ARG A 509 23.69 12.31 -9.38
N GLN A 510 24.37 12.73 -10.45
CA GLN A 510 23.72 13.06 -11.71
C GLN A 510 23.16 11.82 -12.41
N ALA A 511 23.91 10.69 -12.41
CA ALA A 511 23.45 9.42 -12.95
C ALA A 511 22.20 8.93 -12.22
N ALA A 512 22.22 8.93 -10.89
CA ALA A 512 21.06 8.59 -10.07
C ALA A 512 19.86 9.50 -10.35
N THR A 513 20.07 10.83 -10.44
CA THR A 513 18.98 11.78 -10.79
C THR A 513 18.31 11.42 -12.11
N LEU A 514 19.08 11.09 -13.15
CA LEU A 514 18.55 10.67 -14.45
C LEU A 514 17.83 9.32 -14.37
N ALA A 515 18.35 8.38 -13.56
CA ALA A 515 17.70 7.10 -13.33
C ALA A 515 16.32 7.24 -12.68
N TYR A 516 16.16 8.15 -11.70
CA TYR A 516 14.84 8.45 -11.11
C TYR A 516 13.88 9.06 -12.13
N ALA A 517 14.36 9.94 -13.02
CA ALA A 517 13.52 10.49 -14.09
C ALA A 517 13.02 9.38 -15.02
N ASP A 518 13.89 8.43 -15.39
CA ASP A 518 13.53 7.27 -16.20
C ASP A 518 12.57 6.32 -15.47
N ALA A 519 12.73 6.12 -14.18
CA ALA A 519 11.81 5.31 -13.37
C ALA A 519 10.39 5.92 -13.38
N PHE A 520 10.24 7.23 -13.26
CA PHE A 520 8.94 7.89 -13.39
C PHE A 520 8.36 7.78 -14.80
N LEU A 521 9.18 7.86 -15.85
CA LEU A 521 8.75 7.61 -17.24
C LEU A 521 8.25 6.17 -17.41
N PHE A 522 8.94 5.21 -16.81
CA PHE A 522 8.53 3.81 -16.84
C PHE A 522 7.19 3.60 -16.12
N MET A 523 6.97 4.25 -14.96
CA MET A 523 5.67 4.22 -14.28
C MET A 523 4.56 4.89 -15.12
N ALA A 524 4.87 5.94 -15.88
CA ALA A 524 3.92 6.53 -16.82
C ALA A 524 3.54 5.54 -17.93
N ALA A 525 4.49 4.77 -18.46
CA ALA A 525 4.23 3.74 -19.46
C ALA A 525 3.35 2.61 -18.91
N ILE A 526 3.58 2.14 -17.67
CA ILE A 526 2.69 1.18 -16.99
C ILE A 526 1.28 1.77 -16.83
N GLY A 527 1.17 3.04 -16.45
CA GLY A 527 -0.10 3.76 -16.38
C GLY A 527 -0.84 3.82 -17.72
N PHE A 528 -0.11 3.99 -18.82
CA PHE A 528 -0.66 3.97 -20.17
C PHE A 528 -1.18 2.57 -20.56
N VAL A 529 -0.44 1.51 -20.24
CA VAL A 529 -0.90 0.13 -20.43
C VAL A 529 -2.18 -0.12 -19.64
N ALA A 530 -2.24 0.30 -18.38
CA ALA A 530 -3.44 0.20 -17.56
C ALA A 530 -4.64 0.97 -18.18
N LEU A 531 -4.39 2.15 -18.78
CA LEU A 531 -5.40 2.94 -19.48
C LEU A 531 -5.97 2.19 -20.69
N CYS A 532 -5.10 1.55 -21.47
CA CYS A 532 -5.51 0.73 -22.63
C CYS A 532 -6.37 -0.49 -22.23
N LEU A 533 -6.26 -0.95 -21.00
CA LEU A 533 -7.06 -2.07 -20.47
C LEU A 533 -8.45 -1.65 -19.95
N VAL A 534 -8.71 -0.35 -19.74
CA VAL A 534 -10.01 0.13 -19.21
C VAL A 534 -11.22 -0.34 -20.04
N PRO A 535 -11.18 -0.44 -21.37
CA PRO A 535 -12.29 -0.97 -22.16
C PRO A 535 -12.68 -2.43 -21.84
N LEU A 536 -11.78 -3.22 -21.25
CA LEU A 536 -12.07 -4.60 -20.84
C LEU A 536 -13.08 -4.68 -19.68
N MET A 537 -13.19 -3.62 -18.87
CA MET A 537 -14.17 -3.58 -17.78
C MET A 537 -15.59 -3.49 -18.34
N SER A 538 -16.53 -4.20 -17.76
CA SER A 538 -17.96 -4.04 -18.10
C SER A 538 -18.50 -2.69 -17.62
N PRO A 539 -19.31 -1.98 -18.43
CA PRO A 539 -19.90 -0.71 -18.00
C PRO A 539 -20.82 -0.93 -16.78
N THR A 540 -20.60 -0.19 -15.71
CA THR A 540 -21.56 -0.15 -14.61
C THR A 540 -22.78 0.63 -15.05
N PRO A 541 -24.02 0.13 -14.80
CA PRO A 541 -25.21 0.91 -15.10
C PRO A 541 -25.18 2.19 -14.27
N VAL A 542 -25.25 3.34 -14.93
CA VAL A 542 -25.44 4.63 -14.29
C VAL A 542 -26.81 4.61 -13.67
N VAL A 543 -26.91 4.83 -12.36
CA VAL A 543 -28.20 4.97 -11.68
C VAL A 543 -28.82 6.26 -12.21
N LYS A 544 -29.71 6.14 -13.20
CA LYS A 544 -30.61 7.24 -13.55
C LYS A 544 -31.50 7.47 -12.34
N LYS A 545 -31.37 8.65 -11.73
CA LYS A 545 -32.34 9.14 -10.75
C LYS A 545 -33.63 9.50 -11.44
#